data_55e799dd4f48c8934f139103d3aab53e
#
_entry.id   55e799dd4f48c8934f139103d3aab53e
#
_cell.length_a   1.000
_cell.length_b   1.000
_cell.length_c   1.000
_cell.angle_alpha   90.00
_cell.angle_beta   90.00
_cell.angle_gamma   90.00
#
_symmetry.space_group_name_H-M   'P 1'
#
loop_
_entity.id
_entity.type
_entity.pdbx_description
1 polymer ?
#
loop_
_entity_poly.entity_id
_entity_poly.type
_entity_poly.pdbx_seq_one_letter_code
_entity_poly.pdbx_strand_id
1 'polypeptide(L)'
;MREKKKRFGRRLGDGLQLVLVGMLTGAFVGVIVTLYTILASMAEDFSRGYYGFFRDNPAFIPLLFLALGLGAVVVGGFVRFLPCIRGSGIPQTEGAMRGLMRFSWYRALTGMFAASLLCIFLGLSAGSEGPSILIGGSTGAGTSDTLRARALIRRYQITGGACAGLAVAFNAPLTGMAFAFEEGQKRFTPEVFVCSFTSVAVAVLVRNALYMAFSLPVGAYFPTFSFAGADMLDPMFYGYVLLAAVLVSLAGVGFYFALFAAKRLFKKLSFRNGMGKFLIPFLLAGAAGLVTANVMGGGHAFIASLGSGASGVEPVFSSPLWATLLIVTAIRLLVTVCNMGAGVPCGAFIPMLAIGAGLGALMSLMAQAMGMEAACSDALIVICMAVFFTTVVRAPITGVLMTLELTWDFAFLLPALIGVAAGYLIGDVFRVRPVYDRLLDEMLAEDGGQAENFAARFAVRVHSQAAGRALRDVLFPADVRVTRVERGERRFIPDGNTVLLPGDILTVEGEMRPDSDASALLSEMIGPPLEE
;
A
#
# COMPACT_ATOMS: atom_id res chain seq x y z
N MET A 1 23.91 40.79 -0.56
CA MET A 1 24.80 39.64 -0.75
C MET A 1 24.92 38.75 0.49
N ARG A 2 25.10 39.29 1.71
CA ARG A 2 25.14 38.52 2.98
C ARG A 2 23.85 37.77 3.30
N GLU A 3 22.66 38.32 3.04
CA GLU A 3 21.38 37.62 3.25
C GLU A 3 21.16 36.46 2.28
N LYS A 4 21.52 36.61 1.00
CA LYS A 4 21.46 35.51 0.02
C LYS A 4 22.38 34.36 0.42
N LYS A 5 23.60 34.63 0.93
CA LYS A 5 24.52 33.62 1.46
C LYS A 5 23.96 32.94 2.70
N LYS A 6 23.33 33.66 3.65
CA LYS A 6 22.70 33.07 4.84
C LYS A 6 21.48 32.21 4.47
N ARG A 7 20.65 32.63 3.49
CA ARG A 7 19.53 31.82 2.98
C ARG A 7 20.03 30.56 2.26
N PHE A 8 21.08 30.66 1.47
CA PHE A 8 21.67 29.50 0.79
C PHE A 8 22.27 28.50 1.79
N GLY A 9 23.03 28.95 2.78
CA GLY A 9 23.60 28.08 3.83
C GLY A 9 22.53 27.37 4.68
N ARG A 10 21.40 28.02 5.00
CA ARG A 10 20.27 27.38 5.69
C ARG A 10 19.57 26.33 4.82
N ARG A 11 19.25 26.65 3.56
CA ARG A 11 18.65 25.67 2.64
C ARG A 11 19.53 24.45 2.44
N LEU A 12 20.84 24.62 2.41
CA LEU A 12 21.79 23.52 2.32
C LEU A 12 21.80 22.69 3.62
N GLY A 13 21.74 23.35 4.78
CA GLY A 13 21.64 22.67 6.09
C GLY A 13 20.34 21.88 6.26
N ASP A 14 19.20 22.49 5.89
CA ASP A 14 17.90 21.83 5.92
C ASP A 14 17.84 20.63 4.96
N GLY A 15 18.39 20.77 3.75
CA GLY A 15 18.48 19.68 2.79
C GLY A 15 19.37 18.53 3.27
N LEU A 16 20.53 18.84 3.85
CA LEU A 16 21.44 17.84 4.42
C LEU A 16 20.80 17.12 5.61
N GLN A 17 20.07 17.82 6.46
CA GLN A 17 19.33 17.24 7.55
C GLN A 17 18.29 16.23 7.05
N LEU A 18 17.54 16.56 5.98
CA LEU A 18 16.55 15.64 5.39
C LEU A 18 17.21 14.38 4.82
N VAL A 19 18.35 14.53 4.15
CA VAL A 19 19.13 13.38 3.66
C VAL A 19 19.57 12.47 4.80
N LEU A 20 20.20 13.03 5.84
CA LEU A 20 20.70 12.24 6.98
C LEU A 20 19.56 11.54 7.73
N VAL A 21 18.47 12.23 7.96
CA VAL A 21 17.28 11.68 8.60
C VAL A 21 16.64 10.58 7.74
N GLY A 22 16.58 10.80 6.42
CA GLY A 22 16.11 9.79 5.48
C GLY A 22 16.99 8.55 5.45
N MET A 23 18.32 8.72 5.41
CA MET A 23 19.29 7.60 5.47
C MET A 23 19.14 6.79 6.76
N LEU A 24 19.01 7.46 7.91
CA LEU A 24 18.83 6.79 9.20
C LEU A 24 17.52 6.00 9.23
N THR A 25 16.42 6.62 8.79
CA THR A 25 15.12 5.93 8.68
C THR A 25 15.22 4.73 7.75
N GLY A 26 15.83 4.90 6.58
CA GLY A 26 16.03 3.83 5.60
C GLY A 26 16.85 2.66 6.16
N ALA A 27 17.90 2.93 6.92
CA ALA A 27 18.73 1.88 7.52
C ALA A 27 17.91 1.02 8.50
N PHE A 28 17.15 1.64 9.42
CA PHE A 28 16.32 0.89 10.37
C PHE A 28 15.17 0.15 9.67
N VAL A 29 14.49 0.78 8.73
CA VAL A 29 13.42 0.15 7.94
C VAL A 29 13.99 -1.02 7.14
N GLY A 30 15.15 -0.84 6.50
CA GLY A 30 15.83 -1.90 5.75
C GLY A 30 16.08 -3.15 6.59
N VAL A 31 16.52 -3.00 7.84
CA VAL A 31 16.73 -4.15 8.74
C VAL A 31 15.39 -4.76 9.16
N ILE A 32 14.48 -3.95 9.73
CA ILE A 32 13.24 -4.45 10.36
C ILE A 32 12.32 -5.10 9.32
N VAL A 33 12.11 -4.43 8.17
CA VAL A 33 11.20 -4.94 7.14
C VAL A 33 11.82 -6.13 6.40
N THR A 34 13.14 -6.15 6.18
CA THR A 34 13.80 -7.33 5.59
C THR A 34 13.62 -8.56 6.48
N LEU A 35 13.86 -8.43 7.80
CA LEU A 35 13.63 -9.54 8.73
C LEU A 35 12.16 -9.97 8.75
N TYR A 36 11.24 -9.00 8.71
CA TYR A 36 9.81 -9.29 8.64
C TYR A 36 9.45 -10.07 7.36
N THR A 37 9.93 -9.64 6.19
CA THR A 37 9.60 -10.31 4.91
C THR A 37 10.21 -11.71 4.82
N ILE A 38 11.42 -11.93 5.35
CA ILE A 38 12.03 -13.26 5.45
C ILE A 38 11.16 -14.17 6.34
N LEU A 39 10.77 -13.70 7.52
CA LEU A 39 9.90 -14.47 8.42
C LEU A 39 8.51 -14.73 7.81
N ALA A 40 7.97 -13.77 7.07
CA ALA A 40 6.69 -13.93 6.37
C ALA A 40 6.76 -15.01 5.28
N SER A 41 7.86 -15.02 4.49
CA SER A 41 8.10 -16.08 3.49
C SER A 41 8.24 -17.45 4.15
N MET A 42 9.04 -17.56 5.22
CA MET A 42 9.17 -18.81 5.98
C MET A 42 7.82 -19.27 6.55
N ALA A 43 7.01 -18.36 7.07
CA ALA A 43 5.67 -18.66 7.60
C ALA A 43 4.73 -19.15 6.50
N GLU A 44 4.80 -18.57 5.29
CA GLU A 44 4.03 -19.02 4.12
C GLU A 44 4.44 -20.42 3.68
N ASP A 45 5.74 -20.70 3.56
CA ASP A 45 6.25 -22.02 3.18
C ASP A 45 5.87 -23.08 4.22
N PHE A 46 6.01 -22.75 5.50
CA PHE A 46 5.61 -23.65 6.58
C PHE A 46 4.10 -23.95 6.54
N SER A 47 3.28 -22.92 6.28
CA SER A 47 1.83 -23.09 6.18
C SER A 47 1.44 -24.04 5.05
N ARG A 48 2.08 -23.94 3.90
CA ARG A 48 1.86 -24.86 2.77
C ARG A 48 2.23 -26.29 3.13
N GLY A 49 3.34 -26.49 3.85
CA GLY A 49 3.79 -27.81 4.28
C GLY A 49 2.77 -28.50 5.18
N TYR A 50 2.30 -27.86 6.26
CA TYR A 50 1.35 -28.49 7.16
C TYR A 50 -0.07 -28.64 6.58
N TYR A 51 -0.50 -27.74 5.67
CA TYR A 51 -1.75 -27.95 4.93
C TYR A 51 -1.66 -29.16 4.00
N GLY A 52 -0.49 -29.44 3.41
CA GLY A 52 -0.22 -30.68 2.69
C GLY A 52 -0.45 -31.90 3.61
N PHE A 53 0.14 -31.89 4.81
CA PHE A 53 -0.07 -32.96 5.80
C PHE A 53 -1.55 -33.17 6.13
N PHE A 54 -2.34 -32.11 6.32
CA PHE A 54 -3.78 -32.25 6.63
C PHE A 54 -4.59 -32.75 5.42
N ARG A 55 -4.19 -32.44 4.19
CA ARG A 55 -4.79 -33.00 2.97
C ARG A 55 -4.57 -34.51 2.87
N ASP A 56 -3.35 -34.95 3.21
CA ASP A 56 -2.99 -36.37 3.18
C ASP A 56 -3.57 -37.15 4.36
N ASN A 57 -3.90 -36.48 5.46
CA ASN A 57 -4.42 -37.06 6.69
C ASN A 57 -5.74 -36.42 7.14
N PRO A 58 -6.89 -36.73 6.50
CA PRO A 58 -8.17 -36.07 6.77
C PRO A 58 -8.68 -36.18 8.21
N ALA A 59 -8.27 -37.19 8.95
CA ALA A 59 -8.63 -37.38 10.35
C ALA A 59 -8.18 -36.20 11.25
N PHE A 60 -7.14 -35.46 10.86
CA PHE A 60 -6.62 -34.33 11.61
C PHE A 60 -7.21 -32.97 11.19
N ILE A 61 -8.07 -32.92 10.15
CA ILE A 61 -8.72 -31.67 9.69
C ILE A 61 -9.44 -30.94 10.85
N PRO A 62 -10.15 -31.59 11.79
CA PRO A 62 -10.76 -30.90 12.92
C PRO A 62 -9.75 -30.13 13.79
N LEU A 63 -8.52 -30.64 13.93
CA LEU A 63 -7.44 -29.95 14.65
C LEU A 63 -6.99 -28.68 13.94
N LEU A 64 -6.91 -28.68 12.60
CA LEU A 64 -6.64 -27.49 11.80
C LEU A 64 -7.69 -26.40 12.05
N PHE A 65 -8.99 -26.75 11.97
CA PHE A 65 -10.06 -25.78 12.19
C PHE A 65 -10.11 -25.27 13.64
N LEU A 66 -9.75 -26.11 14.62
CA LEU A 66 -9.58 -25.66 16.01
C LEU A 66 -8.44 -24.64 16.14
N ALA A 67 -7.27 -24.90 15.50
CA ALA A 67 -6.14 -23.98 15.50
C ALA A 67 -6.50 -22.66 14.81
N LEU A 68 -7.22 -22.69 13.69
CA LEU A 68 -7.72 -21.51 12.99
C LEU A 68 -8.72 -20.73 13.85
N GLY A 69 -9.61 -21.41 14.56
CA GLY A 69 -10.54 -20.78 15.49
C GLY A 69 -9.83 -20.07 16.64
N LEU A 70 -8.83 -20.70 17.25
CA LEU A 70 -7.98 -20.08 18.27
C LEU A 70 -7.19 -18.89 17.71
N GLY A 71 -6.62 -19.04 16.52
CA GLY A 71 -5.92 -17.95 15.82
C GLY A 71 -6.82 -16.74 15.56
N ALA A 72 -8.06 -16.97 15.14
CA ALA A 72 -9.05 -15.91 14.95
C ALA A 72 -9.34 -15.14 16.25
N VAL A 73 -9.43 -15.83 17.39
CA VAL A 73 -9.62 -15.22 18.71
C VAL A 73 -8.38 -14.39 19.10
N VAL A 74 -7.17 -14.94 18.91
CA VAL A 74 -5.92 -14.25 19.21
C VAL A 74 -5.77 -12.98 18.37
N VAL A 75 -5.94 -13.09 17.05
CA VAL A 75 -5.86 -11.94 16.14
C VAL A 75 -6.97 -10.92 16.44
N GLY A 76 -8.18 -11.39 16.74
CA GLY A 76 -9.27 -10.53 17.18
C GLY A 76 -8.94 -9.77 18.47
N GLY A 77 -8.24 -10.42 19.40
CA GLY A 77 -7.69 -9.81 20.62
C GLY A 77 -6.65 -8.73 20.29
N PHE A 78 -5.67 -9.03 19.43
CA PHE A 78 -4.69 -8.04 18.97
C PHE A 78 -5.38 -6.79 18.40
N VAL A 79 -6.33 -6.95 17.47
CA VAL A 79 -7.03 -5.82 16.85
C VAL A 79 -7.88 -5.04 17.85
N ARG A 80 -8.45 -5.72 18.87
CA ARG A 80 -9.23 -5.06 19.93
C ARG A 80 -8.37 -4.18 20.82
N PHE A 81 -7.18 -4.67 21.24
CA PHE A 81 -6.26 -3.94 22.09
C PHE A 81 -5.40 -2.92 21.34
N LEU A 82 -5.20 -3.15 20.05
CA LEU A 82 -4.39 -2.33 19.15
C LEU A 82 -5.19 -1.98 17.88
N PRO A 83 -6.17 -1.08 17.94
CA PRO A 83 -7.01 -0.73 16.78
C PRO A 83 -6.19 -0.21 15.58
N CYS A 84 -5.01 0.35 15.82
CA CYS A 84 -4.11 0.86 14.79
C CYS A 84 -3.56 -0.20 13.82
N ILE A 85 -3.72 -1.51 14.12
CA ILE A 85 -3.29 -2.61 13.23
C ILE A 85 -4.45 -3.24 12.45
N ARG A 86 -5.65 -2.70 12.50
CA ARG A 86 -6.83 -3.24 11.82
C ARG A 86 -6.70 -3.11 10.31
N GLY A 87 -6.83 -4.22 9.59
CA GLY A 87 -6.72 -4.26 8.12
C GLY A 87 -5.28 -4.21 7.62
N SER A 88 -5.08 -3.67 6.42
CA SER A 88 -3.78 -3.73 5.74
C SER A 88 -2.67 -2.87 6.35
N GLY A 89 -2.99 -1.91 7.19
CA GLY A 89 -2.03 -0.92 7.69
C GLY A 89 -1.81 0.29 6.77
N ILE A 90 -2.21 0.18 5.50
CA ILE A 90 -2.04 1.27 4.51
C ILE A 90 -2.87 2.49 4.86
N PRO A 91 -4.19 2.38 5.12
CA PRO A 91 -5.02 3.55 5.45
C PRO A 91 -4.51 4.32 6.67
N GLN A 92 -4.05 3.60 7.72
CA GLN A 92 -3.50 4.23 8.91
C GLN A 92 -2.22 5.01 8.60
N THR A 93 -1.36 4.43 7.78
CA THR A 93 -0.10 5.06 7.39
C THR A 93 -0.37 6.31 6.53
N GLU A 94 -1.31 6.23 5.58
CA GLU A 94 -1.75 7.38 4.79
C GLU A 94 -2.36 8.48 5.65
N GLY A 95 -3.22 8.12 6.60
CA GLY A 95 -3.77 9.07 7.57
C GLY A 95 -2.69 9.80 8.36
N ALA A 96 -1.66 9.08 8.82
CA ALA A 96 -0.53 9.67 9.53
C ALA A 96 0.35 10.56 8.61
N MET A 97 0.60 10.12 7.36
CA MET A 97 1.33 10.91 6.38
C MET A 97 0.62 12.24 6.06
N ARG A 98 -0.70 12.24 6.05
CA ARG A 98 -1.53 13.41 5.76
C ARG A 98 -1.80 14.26 7.01
N GLY A 99 -1.40 13.80 8.20
CA GLY A 99 -1.62 14.48 9.47
C GLY A 99 -3.05 14.36 10.00
N LEU A 100 -3.84 13.41 9.49
CA LEU A 100 -5.24 13.17 9.86
C LEU A 100 -5.39 12.33 11.13
N MET A 101 -4.39 11.51 11.44
CA MET A 101 -4.38 10.64 12.61
C MET A 101 -2.99 10.43 13.18
N ARG A 102 -2.93 10.07 14.46
CA ARG A 102 -1.70 9.72 15.15
C ARG A 102 -1.84 8.36 15.81
N PHE A 103 -0.80 7.55 15.73
CA PHE A 103 -0.73 6.27 16.42
C PHE A 103 0.60 6.12 17.17
N SER A 104 0.59 5.26 18.17
CA SER A 104 1.80 4.89 18.90
C SER A 104 2.67 3.99 18.01
N TRP A 105 3.85 4.48 17.61
CA TRP A 105 4.73 3.81 16.66
C TRP A 105 5.12 2.39 17.09
N TYR A 106 5.48 2.18 18.38
CA TYR A 106 5.90 0.88 18.87
C TYR A 106 4.75 -0.14 18.93
N ARG A 107 3.52 0.32 19.25
CA ARG A 107 2.33 -0.54 19.25
C ARG A 107 1.91 -0.94 17.85
N ALA A 108 1.96 0.00 16.91
CA ALA A 108 1.65 -0.27 15.52
C ALA A 108 2.69 -1.22 14.89
N LEU A 109 3.98 -0.97 15.13
CA LEU A 109 5.07 -1.80 14.63
C LEU A 109 4.97 -3.23 15.16
N THR A 110 5.02 -3.41 16.49
CA THR A 110 5.05 -4.74 17.11
C THR A 110 3.75 -5.51 16.91
N GLY A 111 2.61 -4.80 17.02
CA GLY A 111 1.30 -5.40 16.83
C GLY A 111 1.07 -5.86 15.39
N MET A 112 1.39 -5.03 14.38
CA MET A 112 1.26 -5.42 12.98
C MET A 112 2.23 -6.55 12.63
N PHE A 113 3.48 -6.48 13.08
CA PHE A 113 4.49 -7.51 12.88
C PHE A 113 3.99 -8.87 13.38
N ALA A 114 3.54 -8.96 14.63
CA ALA A 114 3.09 -10.21 15.22
C ALA A 114 1.76 -10.72 14.64
N ALA A 115 0.77 -9.84 14.50
CA ALA A 115 -0.56 -10.24 14.03
C ALA A 115 -0.55 -10.68 12.56
N SER A 116 0.18 -9.97 11.69
CA SER A 116 0.25 -10.34 10.28
C SER A 116 1.05 -11.62 10.04
N LEU A 117 2.16 -11.83 10.75
CA LEU A 117 2.89 -13.10 10.70
C LEU A 117 2.02 -14.27 11.15
N LEU A 118 1.22 -14.10 12.21
CA LEU A 118 0.30 -15.13 12.66
C LEU A 118 -0.77 -15.43 11.59
N CYS A 119 -1.29 -14.42 10.90
CA CYS A 119 -2.24 -14.61 9.81
C CYS A 119 -1.61 -15.41 8.65
N ILE A 120 -0.38 -15.06 8.24
CA ILE A 120 0.35 -15.78 7.17
C ILE A 120 0.65 -17.21 7.60
N PHE A 121 1.15 -17.39 8.81
CA PHE A 121 1.45 -18.71 9.38
C PHE A 121 0.23 -19.63 9.43
N LEU A 122 -0.97 -19.07 9.67
CA LEU A 122 -2.23 -19.82 9.68
C LEU A 122 -2.82 -20.03 8.27
N GLY A 123 -2.09 -19.66 7.22
CA GLY A 123 -2.44 -19.94 5.83
C GLY A 123 -3.51 -19.03 5.24
N LEU A 124 -3.76 -17.85 5.83
CA LEU A 124 -4.67 -16.89 5.24
C LEU A 124 -4.12 -16.37 3.89
N SER A 125 -5.01 -16.00 2.98
CA SER A 125 -4.63 -15.24 1.78
C SER A 125 -4.25 -13.82 2.20
N ALA A 126 -2.98 -13.64 2.57
CA ALA A 126 -2.47 -12.49 3.29
C ALA A 126 -1.09 -12.10 2.73
N GLY A 127 -0.96 -10.88 2.20
CA GLY A 127 0.32 -10.33 1.76
C GLY A 127 1.09 -9.67 2.90
N SER A 128 2.41 -9.60 2.77
CA SER A 128 3.32 -8.94 3.70
C SER A 128 3.48 -7.43 3.43
N GLU A 129 3.07 -6.94 2.25
CA GLU A 129 3.40 -5.61 1.74
C GLU A 129 2.68 -4.49 2.47
N GLY A 130 1.36 -4.64 2.70
CA GLY A 130 0.59 -3.69 3.50
C GLY A 130 1.15 -3.53 4.92
N PRO A 131 1.35 -4.64 5.65
CA PRO A 131 2.06 -4.61 6.92
C PRO A 131 3.44 -3.95 6.86
N SER A 132 4.23 -4.20 5.80
CA SER A 132 5.54 -3.58 5.60
C SER A 132 5.48 -2.05 5.50
N ILE A 133 4.43 -1.51 4.88
CA ILE A 133 4.19 -0.07 4.80
C ILE A 133 3.95 0.51 6.20
N LEU A 134 3.10 -0.12 7.02
CA LEU A 134 2.83 0.34 8.38
C LEU A 134 4.05 0.16 9.29
N ILE A 135 4.76 -0.97 9.21
CA ILE A 135 5.99 -1.23 9.95
C ILE A 135 7.05 -0.19 9.59
N GLY A 136 7.24 0.08 8.29
CA GLY A 136 8.17 1.09 7.80
C GLY A 136 7.80 2.50 8.25
N GLY A 137 6.54 2.91 8.10
CA GLY A 137 6.04 4.20 8.57
C GLY A 137 6.14 4.36 10.09
N SER A 138 5.85 3.28 10.85
CA SER A 138 6.02 3.24 12.31
C SER A 138 7.49 3.35 12.72
N THR A 139 8.41 2.70 11.98
CA THR A 139 9.85 2.84 12.20
C THR A 139 10.29 4.28 11.95
N GLY A 140 9.78 4.93 10.87
CA GLY A 140 10.01 6.35 10.61
C GLY A 140 9.50 7.26 11.73
N ALA A 141 8.31 6.99 12.27
CA ALA A 141 7.79 7.70 13.43
C ALA A 141 8.67 7.49 14.69
N GLY A 142 9.13 6.26 14.93
CA GLY A 142 9.99 5.90 16.05
C GLY A 142 11.36 6.57 15.98
N THR A 143 11.98 6.62 14.80
CA THR A 143 13.25 7.35 14.59
C THR A 143 13.07 8.83 14.85
N SER A 144 11.96 9.42 14.41
CA SER A 144 11.61 10.81 14.67
C SER A 144 11.44 11.11 16.16
N ASP A 145 10.65 10.28 16.85
CA ASP A 145 10.36 10.48 18.27
C ASP A 145 11.66 10.33 19.13
N THR A 146 12.55 9.38 18.75
CA THR A 146 13.86 9.19 19.40
C THR A 146 14.78 10.40 19.20
N LEU A 147 14.79 10.97 18.00
CA LEU A 147 15.55 12.18 17.68
C LEU A 147 14.90 13.46 18.19
N ARG A 148 13.73 13.38 18.82
CA ARG A 148 12.93 14.53 19.22
C ARG A 148 12.72 15.52 18.06
N ALA A 149 12.50 14.96 16.87
CA ALA A 149 12.34 15.75 15.67
C ALA A 149 11.03 16.55 15.69
N ARG A 150 10.99 17.64 14.93
CA ARG A 150 9.80 18.47 14.77
C ARG A 150 8.68 17.69 14.08
N ALA A 151 7.43 18.07 14.31
CA ALA A 151 6.25 17.39 13.77
C ALA A 151 6.30 17.24 12.23
N LEU A 152 6.80 18.25 11.54
CA LEU A 152 6.95 18.23 10.10
C LEU A 152 8.01 17.21 9.63
N ILE A 153 9.17 17.15 10.29
CA ILE A 153 10.22 16.15 9.99
C ILE A 153 9.70 14.76 10.29
N ARG A 154 8.94 14.60 11.39
CA ARG A 154 8.25 13.36 11.72
C ARG A 154 7.36 12.88 10.57
N ARG A 155 6.59 13.76 9.97
CA ARG A 155 5.73 13.47 8.81
C ARG A 155 6.55 13.01 7.60
N TYR A 156 7.69 13.63 7.32
CA TYR A 156 8.60 13.21 6.24
C TYR A 156 9.21 11.84 6.53
N GLN A 157 9.59 11.55 7.79
CA GLN A 157 10.14 10.26 8.18
C GLN A 157 9.10 9.14 8.12
N ILE A 158 7.85 9.40 8.51
CA ILE A 158 6.74 8.43 8.33
C ILE A 158 6.57 8.10 6.85
N THR A 159 6.56 9.13 5.99
CA THR A 159 6.43 8.94 4.53
C THR A 159 7.63 8.16 3.96
N GLY A 160 8.84 8.61 4.26
CA GLY A 160 10.07 7.93 3.80
C GLY A 160 10.16 6.49 4.30
N GLY A 161 9.78 6.25 5.57
CA GLY A 161 9.76 4.91 6.16
C GLY A 161 8.73 3.98 5.51
N ALA A 162 7.54 4.48 5.22
CA ALA A 162 6.50 3.71 4.54
C ALA A 162 6.88 3.34 3.10
N CYS A 163 7.45 4.30 2.36
CA CYS A 163 7.99 4.08 1.01
C CYS A 163 9.13 3.07 1.01
N ALA A 164 10.04 3.18 1.98
CA ALA A 164 11.12 2.23 2.17
C ALA A 164 10.60 0.83 2.55
N GLY A 165 9.56 0.76 3.38
CA GLY A 165 8.89 -0.50 3.72
C GLY A 165 8.31 -1.22 2.50
N LEU A 166 7.62 -0.48 1.62
CA LEU A 166 7.09 -1.02 0.37
C LEU A 166 8.23 -1.45 -0.59
N ALA A 167 9.24 -0.59 -0.75
CA ALA A 167 10.38 -0.86 -1.61
C ALA A 167 11.16 -2.12 -1.19
N VAL A 168 11.36 -2.32 0.11
CA VAL A 168 12.01 -3.52 0.65
C VAL A 168 11.15 -4.77 0.43
N ALA A 169 9.84 -4.68 0.67
CA ALA A 169 8.94 -5.81 0.53
C ALA A 169 8.91 -6.38 -0.90
N PHE A 170 8.94 -5.50 -1.90
CA PHE A 170 8.88 -5.89 -3.31
C PHE A 170 10.23 -5.92 -4.04
N ASN A 171 11.32 -5.48 -3.39
CA ASN A 171 12.56 -5.15 -4.08
C ASN A 171 12.36 -4.14 -5.23
N ALA A 172 11.50 -3.16 -5.02
CA ALA A 172 10.99 -2.25 -6.04
C ALA A 172 11.16 -0.79 -5.58
N PRO A 173 12.36 -0.19 -5.74
CA PRO A 173 12.63 1.16 -5.25
C PRO A 173 11.81 2.25 -5.94
N LEU A 174 11.57 2.18 -7.25
CA LEU A 174 10.78 3.18 -7.97
C LEU A 174 9.30 3.12 -7.56
N THR A 175 8.77 1.92 -7.39
CA THR A 175 7.41 1.69 -6.88
C THR A 175 7.23 2.28 -5.49
N GLY A 176 8.20 2.04 -4.58
CA GLY A 176 8.16 2.62 -3.24
C GLY A 176 8.15 4.15 -3.25
N MET A 177 8.90 4.79 -4.16
CA MET A 177 8.88 6.24 -4.33
C MET A 177 7.56 6.73 -4.95
N ALA A 178 7.05 6.05 -6.00
CA ALA A 178 5.79 6.43 -6.65
C ALA A 178 4.62 6.41 -5.68
N PHE A 179 4.58 5.42 -4.78
CA PHE A 179 3.58 5.31 -3.72
C PHE A 179 3.50 6.57 -2.84
N ALA A 180 4.64 7.23 -2.54
CA ALA A 180 4.65 8.45 -1.74
C ALA A 180 3.80 9.56 -2.37
N PHE A 181 3.84 9.68 -3.68
CA PHE A 181 3.24 10.79 -4.42
C PHE A 181 1.83 10.48 -4.91
N GLU A 182 1.58 9.24 -5.31
CA GLU A 182 0.31 8.84 -5.91
C GLU A 182 -0.73 8.45 -4.85
N GLU A 183 -0.31 7.73 -3.80
CA GLU A 183 -1.21 7.28 -2.74
C GLU A 183 -0.97 8.00 -1.40
N GLY A 184 0.27 8.05 -0.91
CA GLY A 184 0.57 8.53 0.42
C GLY A 184 0.21 9.99 0.65
N GLN A 185 0.96 10.91 0.07
CA GLN A 185 0.77 12.36 0.24
C GLN A 185 -0.16 12.97 -0.79
N LYS A 186 -0.31 12.36 -1.96
CA LYS A 186 -1.04 12.88 -3.16
C LYS A 186 -0.58 14.27 -3.59
N ARG A 187 0.63 14.64 -3.20
CA ARG A 187 1.28 15.92 -3.52
C ARG A 187 2.77 15.70 -3.66
N PHE A 188 3.36 16.33 -4.66
CA PHE A 188 4.81 16.36 -4.83
C PHE A 188 5.39 17.57 -4.08
N THR A 189 6.29 17.30 -3.14
CA THR A 189 7.14 18.35 -2.53
C THR A 189 8.59 17.87 -2.54
N PRO A 190 9.56 18.79 -2.80
CA PRO A 190 10.97 18.40 -2.84
C PRO A 190 11.47 17.73 -1.54
N GLU A 191 10.95 18.16 -0.40
CA GLU A 191 11.33 17.63 0.92
C GLU A 191 10.87 16.18 1.09
N VAL A 192 9.62 15.87 0.71
CA VAL A 192 9.10 14.50 0.70
C VAL A 192 9.90 13.64 -0.27
N PHE A 193 10.22 14.18 -1.46
CA PHE A 193 11.03 13.47 -2.45
C PHE A 193 12.41 13.11 -1.89
N VAL A 194 13.15 14.08 -1.34
CA VAL A 194 14.50 13.86 -0.82
C VAL A 194 14.49 12.83 0.32
N CYS A 195 13.57 12.98 1.28
CA CYS A 195 13.47 12.06 2.41
C CYS A 195 13.07 10.64 1.97
N SER A 196 12.09 10.51 1.08
CA SER A 196 11.63 9.21 0.58
C SER A 196 12.69 8.54 -0.28
N PHE A 197 13.32 9.30 -1.20
CA PHE A 197 14.40 8.80 -2.06
C PHE A 197 15.56 8.23 -1.24
N THR A 198 16.06 9.01 -0.28
CA THR A 198 17.19 8.58 0.56
C THR A 198 16.83 7.40 1.47
N SER A 199 15.59 7.40 2.02
CA SER A 199 15.12 6.28 2.84
C SER A 199 14.99 4.99 2.02
N VAL A 200 14.40 5.07 0.83
CA VAL A 200 14.24 3.92 -0.08
C VAL A 200 15.60 3.39 -0.53
N ALA A 201 16.48 4.27 -1.00
CA ALA A 201 17.79 3.86 -1.51
C ALA A 201 18.62 3.12 -0.42
N VAL A 202 18.68 3.66 0.78
CA VAL A 202 19.41 3.03 1.88
C VAL A 202 18.74 1.75 2.35
N ALA A 203 17.40 1.72 2.44
CA ALA A 203 16.67 0.52 2.86
C ALA A 203 16.86 -0.65 1.90
N VAL A 204 16.81 -0.42 0.59
CA VAL A 204 17.05 -1.45 -0.43
C VAL A 204 18.52 -1.91 -0.41
N LEU A 205 19.49 -1.01 -0.20
CA LEU A 205 20.89 -1.39 -0.02
C LEU A 205 21.06 -2.30 1.20
N VAL A 206 20.46 -1.97 2.34
CA VAL A 206 20.50 -2.78 3.56
C VAL A 206 19.81 -4.14 3.32
N ARG A 207 18.66 -4.16 2.64
CA ARG A 207 17.99 -5.41 2.25
C ARG A 207 18.93 -6.30 1.44
N ASN A 208 19.51 -5.77 0.39
CA ASN A 208 20.39 -6.54 -0.49
C ASN A 208 21.63 -7.07 0.25
N ALA A 209 22.20 -6.26 1.15
CA ALA A 209 23.29 -6.70 1.99
C ALA A 209 22.89 -7.85 2.94
N LEU A 210 21.70 -7.79 3.54
CA LEU A 210 21.18 -8.87 4.39
C LEU A 210 20.85 -10.11 3.57
N TYR A 211 20.27 -9.98 2.38
CA TYR A 211 19.98 -11.11 1.49
C TYR A 211 21.27 -11.83 1.08
N MET A 212 22.33 -11.08 0.73
CA MET A 212 23.65 -11.67 0.48
C MET A 212 24.21 -12.36 1.72
N ALA A 213 24.10 -11.74 2.90
CA ALA A 213 24.58 -12.33 4.15
C ALA A 213 23.87 -13.63 4.53
N PHE A 214 22.58 -13.75 4.23
CA PHE A 214 21.77 -14.95 4.44
C PHE A 214 21.78 -15.91 3.24
N SER A 215 22.58 -15.65 2.20
CA SER A 215 22.64 -16.44 0.96
C SER A 215 21.29 -16.58 0.27
N LEU A 216 20.44 -15.55 0.35
CA LEU A 216 19.16 -15.48 -0.32
C LEU A 216 19.29 -14.87 -1.73
N PRO A 217 18.43 -15.23 -2.69
CA PRO A 217 18.52 -14.73 -4.05
C PRO A 217 18.24 -13.22 -4.10
N VAL A 218 19.12 -12.49 -4.79
CA VAL A 218 18.96 -11.07 -5.11
C VAL A 218 18.67 -10.95 -6.60
N GLY A 219 17.48 -10.45 -6.95
CA GLY A 219 17.09 -10.36 -8.37
C GLY A 219 15.63 -9.94 -8.53
N ALA A 220 15.07 -10.22 -9.70
CA ALA A 220 13.66 -10.02 -10.00
C ALA A 220 12.79 -10.78 -8.99
N TYR A 221 11.68 -10.18 -8.62
CA TYR A 221 10.75 -10.78 -7.66
C TYR A 221 10.01 -11.97 -8.27
N PHE A 222 9.68 -11.88 -9.57
CA PHE A 222 9.09 -12.93 -10.40
C PHE A 222 9.98 -13.27 -11.60
N PRO A 223 11.06 -14.03 -11.39
CA PRO A 223 11.98 -14.37 -12.48
C PRO A 223 11.41 -15.43 -13.45
N THR A 224 10.24 -15.96 -13.19
CA THR A 224 9.59 -17.00 -14.02
C THR A 224 8.93 -16.46 -15.27
N PHE A 225 8.66 -15.15 -15.35
CA PHE A 225 8.11 -14.50 -16.53
C PHE A 225 9.20 -14.23 -17.56
N SER A 226 8.94 -14.57 -18.82
CA SER A 226 9.85 -14.36 -19.95
C SER A 226 9.14 -13.63 -21.08
N PHE A 227 9.76 -12.59 -21.58
CA PHE A 227 9.23 -11.77 -22.68
C PHE A 227 10.04 -11.98 -23.98
N ALA A 228 10.95 -12.96 -23.98
CA ALA A 228 11.78 -13.29 -25.13
C ALA A 228 10.92 -13.82 -26.29
N GLY A 229 11.11 -13.23 -27.47
CA GLY A 229 10.38 -13.61 -28.68
C GLY A 229 8.96 -13.06 -28.80
N ALA A 230 8.48 -12.28 -27.85
CA ALA A 230 7.18 -11.61 -27.95
C ALA A 230 7.29 -10.33 -28.79
N ASP A 231 6.44 -10.20 -29.82
CA ASP A 231 6.32 -8.96 -30.61
C ASP A 231 5.38 -7.98 -29.86
N MET A 232 5.99 -7.09 -29.07
CA MET A 232 5.27 -6.07 -28.30
C MET A 232 4.79 -4.90 -29.17
N LEU A 233 5.12 -4.84 -30.44
CA LEU A 233 4.71 -3.82 -31.39
C LEU A 233 3.60 -4.27 -32.34
N ASP A 234 3.23 -5.55 -32.31
CA ASP A 234 2.13 -6.08 -33.12
C ASP A 234 0.80 -5.37 -32.78
N PRO A 235 0.14 -4.70 -33.74
CA PRO A 235 -1.17 -4.08 -33.50
C PRO A 235 -2.24 -5.03 -32.98
N MET A 236 -2.19 -6.32 -33.35
CA MET A 236 -3.13 -7.32 -32.83
C MET A 236 -2.94 -7.55 -31.34
N PHE A 237 -1.69 -7.52 -30.84
CA PHE A 237 -1.42 -7.64 -29.40
C PHE A 237 -2.08 -6.52 -28.60
N TYR A 238 -2.06 -5.28 -29.08
CA TYR A 238 -2.78 -4.17 -28.43
C TYR A 238 -4.30 -4.39 -28.39
N GLY A 239 -4.86 -5.04 -29.40
CA GLY A 239 -6.27 -5.46 -29.39
C GLY A 239 -6.58 -6.42 -28.25
N TYR A 240 -5.72 -7.44 -28.04
CA TYR A 240 -5.85 -8.37 -26.92
C TYR A 240 -5.66 -7.68 -25.56
N VAL A 241 -4.69 -6.77 -25.46
CA VAL A 241 -4.46 -5.97 -24.24
C VAL A 241 -5.69 -5.14 -23.88
N LEU A 242 -6.30 -4.44 -24.85
CA LEU A 242 -7.50 -3.63 -24.60
C LEU A 242 -8.70 -4.51 -24.20
N LEU A 243 -8.91 -5.64 -24.88
CA LEU A 243 -9.97 -6.59 -24.53
C LEU A 243 -9.79 -7.10 -23.09
N ALA A 244 -8.57 -7.56 -22.76
CA ALA A 244 -8.22 -8.04 -21.44
C ALA A 244 -8.38 -6.92 -20.38
N ALA A 245 -7.92 -5.71 -20.69
CA ALA A 245 -8.06 -4.56 -19.78
C ALA A 245 -9.53 -4.26 -19.44
N VAL A 246 -10.42 -4.32 -20.43
CA VAL A 246 -11.87 -4.13 -20.19
C VAL A 246 -12.41 -5.19 -19.24
N LEU A 247 -12.17 -6.47 -19.53
CA LEU A 247 -12.73 -7.58 -18.76
C LEU A 247 -12.15 -7.65 -17.34
N VAL A 248 -10.83 -7.46 -17.20
CA VAL A 248 -10.13 -7.45 -15.92
C VAL A 248 -10.56 -6.26 -15.07
N SER A 249 -10.77 -5.09 -15.69
CA SER A 249 -11.25 -3.90 -14.97
C SER A 249 -12.69 -4.06 -14.48
N LEU A 250 -13.57 -4.68 -15.26
CA LEU A 250 -14.93 -5.00 -14.79
C LEU A 250 -14.90 -5.95 -13.58
N ALA A 251 -13.97 -6.92 -13.57
CA ALA A 251 -13.75 -7.77 -12.39
C ALA A 251 -13.21 -6.96 -11.21
N GLY A 252 -12.29 -6.00 -11.45
CA GLY A 252 -11.78 -5.07 -10.43
C GLY A 252 -12.87 -4.17 -9.83
N VAL A 253 -13.76 -3.64 -10.65
CA VAL A 253 -14.95 -2.91 -10.20
C VAL A 253 -15.84 -3.81 -9.34
N GLY A 254 -16.08 -5.06 -9.77
CA GLY A 254 -16.82 -6.06 -9.00
C GLY A 254 -16.17 -6.34 -7.65
N PHE A 255 -14.85 -6.52 -7.62
CA PHE A 255 -14.08 -6.69 -6.37
C PHE A 255 -14.26 -5.49 -5.43
N TYR A 256 -14.15 -4.27 -5.93
CA TYR A 256 -14.32 -3.06 -5.14
C TYR A 256 -15.72 -3.01 -4.47
N PHE A 257 -16.79 -3.23 -5.21
CA PHE A 257 -18.13 -3.23 -4.63
C PHE A 257 -18.36 -4.41 -3.68
N ALA A 258 -17.82 -5.59 -4.00
CA ALA A 258 -17.88 -6.76 -3.13
C ALA A 258 -17.17 -6.54 -1.79
N LEU A 259 -16.00 -5.88 -1.81
CA LEU A 259 -15.25 -5.51 -0.61
C LEU A 259 -16.09 -4.66 0.35
N PHE A 260 -16.69 -3.58 -0.15
CA PHE A 260 -17.49 -2.68 0.70
C PHE A 260 -18.83 -3.30 1.10
N ALA A 261 -19.37 -4.22 0.29
CA ALA A 261 -20.52 -5.03 0.70
C ALA A 261 -20.15 -6.01 1.83
N ALA A 262 -19.02 -6.69 1.72
CA ALA A 262 -18.50 -7.57 2.76
C ALA A 262 -18.22 -6.79 4.06
N LYS A 263 -17.60 -5.61 3.98
CA LYS A 263 -17.34 -4.75 5.15
C LYS A 263 -18.65 -4.37 5.87
N ARG A 264 -19.69 -4.00 5.11
CA ARG A 264 -21.03 -3.73 5.68
C ARG A 264 -21.64 -4.97 6.34
N LEU A 265 -21.47 -6.15 5.71
CA LEU A 265 -21.95 -7.42 6.26
C LEU A 265 -21.22 -7.75 7.57
N PHE A 266 -19.88 -7.68 7.60
CA PHE A 266 -19.09 -7.94 8.81
C PHE A 266 -19.40 -6.93 9.94
N LYS A 267 -19.75 -5.70 9.62
CA LYS A 267 -20.21 -4.71 10.60
C LYS A 267 -21.53 -5.14 11.26
N LYS A 268 -22.46 -5.72 10.49
CA LYS A 268 -23.74 -6.25 11.00
C LYS A 268 -23.55 -7.54 11.80
N LEU A 269 -22.60 -8.41 11.40
CA LEU A 269 -22.27 -9.67 12.05
C LEU A 269 -21.34 -9.50 13.26
N SER A 270 -20.98 -8.28 13.62
CA SER A 270 -20.12 -7.99 14.76
C SER A 270 -20.83 -8.41 16.05
N PHE A 271 -20.50 -9.61 16.53
CA PHE A 271 -20.94 -10.08 17.85
C PHE A 271 -20.49 -9.12 18.94
N ARG A 272 -21.19 -9.13 20.08
CA ARG A 272 -21.07 -8.25 21.26
C ARG A 272 -19.63 -7.81 21.64
N ASN A 273 -18.59 -8.55 21.21
CA ASN A 273 -17.17 -8.27 21.48
C ASN A 273 -16.33 -7.95 20.23
N GLY A 274 -16.91 -7.90 19.03
CA GLY A 274 -16.19 -7.58 17.78
C GLY A 274 -15.16 -8.63 17.31
N MET A 275 -14.83 -9.63 18.12
CA MET A 275 -13.83 -10.67 17.79
C MET A 275 -14.38 -11.77 16.89
N GLY A 276 -15.66 -12.10 17.01
CA GLY A 276 -16.29 -13.20 16.25
C GLY A 276 -16.28 -13.02 14.74
N LYS A 277 -16.17 -11.77 14.25
CA LYS A 277 -16.09 -11.50 12.82
C LYS A 277 -14.84 -12.07 12.14
N PHE A 278 -13.74 -12.30 12.89
CA PHE A 278 -12.51 -12.88 12.37
C PHE A 278 -12.60 -14.40 12.14
N LEU A 279 -13.56 -15.07 12.79
CA LEU A 279 -13.72 -16.52 12.64
C LEU A 279 -14.04 -16.90 11.18
N ILE A 280 -14.89 -16.13 10.51
CA ILE A 280 -15.32 -16.42 9.13
C ILE A 280 -14.13 -16.43 8.15
N PRO A 281 -13.29 -15.38 8.04
CA PRO A 281 -12.15 -15.41 7.14
C PRO A 281 -11.13 -16.51 7.48
N PHE A 282 -10.92 -16.84 8.77
CA PHE A 282 -10.00 -17.90 9.15
C PHE A 282 -10.52 -19.28 8.75
N LEU A 283 -11.79 -19.60 9.01
CA LEU A 283 -12.39 -20.86 8.60
C LEU A 283 -12.46 -20.99 7.07
N LEU A 284 -12.79 -19.87 6.38
CA LEU A 284 -12.82 -19.86 4.92
C LEU A 284 -11.42 -20.08 4.33
N ALA A 285 -10.37 -19.47 4.91
CA ALA A 285 -8.99 -19.70 4.49
C ALA A 285 -8.58 -21.15 4.70
N GLY A 286 -8.98 -21.77 5.82
CA GLY A 286 -8.77 -23.19 6.09
C GLY A 286 -9.41 -24.08 5.03
N ALA A 287 -10.69 -23.86 4.73
CA ALA A 287 -11.40 -24.60 3.69
C ALA A 287 -10.75 -24.41 2.31
N ALA A 288 -10.40 -23.16 1.94
CA ALA A 288 -9.76 -22.84 0.68
C ALA A 288 -8.36 -23.50 0.55
N GLY A 289 -7.55 -23.44 1.61
CA GLY A 289 -6.21 -24.04 1.64
C GLY A 289 -6.23 -25.58 1.57
N LEU A 290 -7.29 -26.21 2.06
CA LEU A 290 -7.49 -27.65 1.89
C LEU A 290 -7.86 -28.02 0.43
N VAL A 291 -8.51 -27.11 -0.31
CA VAL A 291 -8.82 -27.34 -1.73
C VAL A 291 -7.57 -27.21 -2.60
N THR A 292 -6.76 -26.17 -2.38
CA THR A 292 -5.54 -25.94 -3.16
C THR A 292 -4.56 -25.04 -2.43
N ALA A 293 -3.26 -25.34 -2.53
CA ALA A 293 -2.21 -24.49 -2.00
C ALA A 293 -2.10 -23.15 -2.77
N ASN A 294 -2.60 -23.09 -4.01
CA ASN A 294 -2.56 -21.90 -4.85
C ASN A 294 -3.36 -20.70 -4.31
N VAL A 295 -4.21 -20.89 -3.30
CA VAL A 295 -4.99 -19.80 -2.67
C VAL A 295 -4.37 -19.29 -1.37
N MET A 296 -3.34 -19.96 -0.85
CA MET A 296 -2.69 -19.62 0.41
C MET A 296 -1.70 -18.47 0.27
N GLY A 297 -1.39 -17.81 1.38
CA GLY A 297 -0.42 -16.73 1.46
C GLY A 297 -0.76 -15.52 0.58
N GLY A 298 0.20 -14.66 0.34
CA GLY A 298 0.05 -13.47 -0.52
C GLY A 298 -0.30 -13.81 -1.96
N GLY A 299 0.19 -14.94 -2.46
CA GLY A 299 0.01 -15.36 -3.84
C GLY A 299 1.28 -15.36 -4.68
N HIS A 300 2.43 -15.17 -4.04
CA HIS A 300 3.72 -15.16 -4.73
C HIS A 300 3.96 -16.42 -5.55
N ALA A 301 3.77 -17.59 -4.94
CA ALA A 301 3.97 -18.85 -5.63
C ALA A 301 2.90 -19.11 -6.71
N PHE A 302 1.67 -18.65 -6.52
CA PHE A 302 0.65 -18.72 -7.57
C PHE A 302 1.04 -17.85 -8.77
N ILE A 303 1.44 -16.58 -8.54
CA ILE A 303 1.91 -15.72 -9.62
C ILE A 303 3.14 -16.35 -10.30
N ALA A 304 4.12 -16.81 -9.54
CA ALA A 304 5.31 -17.47 -10.09
C ALA A 304 4.98 -18.73 -10.91
N SER A 305 3.95 -19.49 -10.54
CA SER A 305 3.52 -20.68 -11.29
C SER A 305 2.81 -20.35 -12.61
N LEU A 306 2.38 -19.11 -12.81
CA LEU A 306 1.75 -18.65 -14.04
C LEU A 306 2.76 -18.29 -15.12
N GLY A 307 4.02 -18.00 -14.77
CA GLY A 307 5.08 -17.76 -15.75
C GLY A 307 5.33 -18.98 -16.64
N SER A 308 5.89 -18.75 -17.81
CA SER A 308 6.15 -19.81 -18.81
C SER A 308 4.89 -20.59 -19.23
N GLY A 309 3.78 -19.87 -19.42
CA GLY A 309 2.53 -20.43 -19.91
C GLY A 309 1.71 -21.20 -18.87
N ALA A 310 1.84 -20.86 -17.60
CA ALA A 310 1.11 -21.46 -16.49
C ALA A 310 1.38 -22.96 -16.28
N SER A 311 2.54 -23.45 -16.72
CA SER A 311 2.94 -24.86 -16.62
C SER A 311 3.15 -25.36 -15.19
N GLY A 312 3.35 -24.45 -14.23
CA GLY A 312 3.54 -24.74 -12.81
C GLY A 312 2.25 -24.79 -11.98
N VAL A 313 1.08 -24.59 -12.58
CA VAL A 313 -0.19 -24.54 -11.84
C VAL A 313 -0.70 -25.97 -11.59
N GLU A 314 -0.80 -26.36 -10.33
CA GLU A 314 -1.37 -27.66 -9.95
C GLU A 314 -2.89 -27.68 -10.25
N PRO A 315 -3.39 -28.74 -10.97
CA PRO A 315 -4.81 -28.88 -11.27
C PRO A 315 -5.66 -29.00 -10.00
N VAL A 316 -6.78 -28.31 -9.96
CA VAL A 316 -7.78 -28.46 -8.89
C VAL A 316 -8.81 -29.53 -9.33
N PHE A 317 -8.99 -30.57 -8.54
CA PHE A 317 -9.91 -31.71 -8.84
C PHE A 317 -9.71 -32.33 -10.24
N SER A 318 -8.46 -32.40 -10.71
CA SER A 318 -8.12 -32.89 -12.07
C SER A 318 -8.82 -32.13 -13.20
N SER A 319 -9.18 -30.86 -12.95
CA SER A 319 -9.83 -30.02 -13.95
C SER A 319 -8.83 -29.48 -14.99
N PRO A 320 -9.29 -29.12 -16.21
CA PRO A 320 -8.44 -28.50 -17.20
C PRO A 320 -7.92 -27.13 -16.71
N LEU A 321 -6.81 -26.68 -17.28
CA LEU A 321 -6.10 -25.47 -16.84
C LEU A 321 -7.01 -24.25 -16.70
N TRP A 322 -7.87 -23.97 -17.69
CA TRP A 322 -8.79 -22.83 -17.64
C TRP A 322 -9.77 -22.90 -16.47
N ALA A 323 -10.27 -24.09 -16.13
CA ALA A 323 -11.19 -24.29 -15.01
C ALA A 323 -10.44 -24.16 -13.67
N THR A 324 -9.24 -24.73 -13.58
CA THR A 324 -8.34 -24.55 -12.43
C THR A 324 -8.08 -23.06 -12.17
N LEU A 325 -7.69 -22.29 -13.17
CA LEU A 325 -7.43 -20.86 -13.07
C LEU A 325 -8.66 -20.08 -12.61
N LEU A 326 -9.85 -20.40 -13.15
CA LEU A 326 -11.10 -19.79 -12.76
C LEU A 326 -11.43 -20.08 -11.30
N ILE A 327 -11.32 -21.34 -10.86
CA ILE A 327 -11.60 -21.75 -9.48
C ILE A 327 -10.64 -21.06 -8.50
N VAL A 328 -9.33 -21.13 -8.77
CA VAL A 328 -8.31 -20.50 -7.91
C VAL A 328 -8.53 -18.99 -7.80
N THR A 329 -8.76 -18.33 -8.94
CA THR A 329 -8.96 -16.87 -8.97
C THR A 329 -10.25 -16.46 -8.23
N ALA A 330 -11.34 -17.20 -8.41
CA ALA A 330 -12.61 -16.95 -7.71
C ALA A 330 -12.47 -17.15 -6.19
N ILE A 331 -11.80 -18.22 -5.76
CA ILE A 331 -11.53 -18.46 -4.32
C ILE A 331 -10.64 -17.35 -3.76
N ARG A 332 -9.55 -16.97 -4.44
CA ARG A 332 -8.69 -15.87 -4.02
C ARG A 332 -9.46 -14.56 -3.86
N LEU A 333 -10.30 -14.23 -4.84
CA LEU A 333 -11.15 -13.05 -4.79
C LEU A 333 -12.05 -13.07 -3.54
N LEU A 334 -12.73 -14.19 -3.31
CA LEU A 334 -13.63 -14.35 -2.17
C LEU A 334 -12.89 -14.23 -0.82
N VAL A 335 -11.78 -14.95 -0.66
CA VAL A 335 -10.99 -14.94 0.59
C VAL A 335 -10.38 -13.56 0.84
N THR A 336 -9.86 -12.90 -0.19
CA THR A 336 -9.31 -11.54 -0.07
C THR A 336 -10.36 -10.52 0.33
N VAL A 337 -11.55 -10.56 -0.30
CA VAL A 337 -12.71 -9.72 0.06
C VAL A 337 -13.12 -9.94 1.50
N CYS A 338 -13.16 -11.19 1.96
CA CYS A 338 -13.52 -11.52 3.35
C CYS A 338 -12.46 -11.04 4.35
N ASN A 339 -11.18 -11.25 4.07
CA ASN A 339 -10.07 -10.79 4.92
C ASN A 339 -10.09 -9.27 5.09
N MET A 340 -10.14 -8.53 3.97
CA MET A 340 -10.20 -7.07 3.99
C MET A 340 -11.49 -6.55 4.64
N GLY A 341 -12.64 -7.17 4.32
CA GLY A 341 -13.94 -6.80 4.85
C GLY A 341 -14.06 -6.97 6.37
N ALA A 342 -13.49 -8.03 6.92
CA ALA A 342 -13.41 -8.26 8.35
C ALA A 342 -12.38 -7.37 9.06
N GLY A 343 -11.43 -6.81 8.32
CA GLY A 343 -10.32 -6.02 8.86
C GLY A 343 -9.22 -6.87 9.49
N VAL A 344 -8.93 -8.03 8.91
CA VAL A 344 -7.80 -8.88 9.30
C VAL A 344 -6.49 -8.12 9.07
N PRO A 345 -5.53 -8.15 10.03
CA PRO A 345 -4.22 -7.53 9.87
C PRO A 345 -3.37 -8.22 8.80
N CYS A 346 -3.60 -7.91 7.53
CA CYS A 346 -2.90 -8.51 6.41
C CYS A 346 -2.87 -7.59 5.19
N GLY A 347 -1.83 -7.71 4.36
CA GLY A 347 -1.71 -6.97 3.11
C GLY A 347 -2.67 -7.50 2.04
N ALA A 348 -3.17 -6.59 1.20
CA ALA A 348 -4.02 -6.92 0.07
C ALA A 348 -3.33 -6.66 -1.29
N PHE A 349 -2.12 -6.11 -1.31
CA PHE A 349 -1.41 -5.75 -2.55
C PHE A 349 -1.17 -6.98 -3.43
N ILE A 350 -0.34 -7.92 -2.97
CA ILE A 350 -0.07 -9.17 -3.72
C ILE A 350 -1.34 -10.00 -3.95
N PRO A 351 -2.26 -10.17 -2.99
CA PRO A 351 -3.54 -10.82 -3.30
C PRO A 351 -4.29 -10.21 -4.47
N MET A 352 -4.31 -8.87 -4.59
CA MET A 352 -4.92 -8.19 -5.76
C MET A 352 -4.13 -8.46 -7.04
N LEU A 353 -2.79 -8.43 -6.99
CA LEU A 353 -1.96 -8.80 -8.15
C LEU A 353 -2.18 -10.25 -8.56
N ALA A 354 -2.30 -11.17 -7.60
CA ALA A 354 -2.55 -12.57 -7.87
C ALA A 354 -3.92 -12.82 -8.53
N ILE A 355 -4.96 -12.05 -8.13
CA ILE A 355 -6.25 -12.08 -8.81
C ILE A 355 -6.10 -11.55 -10.24
N GLY A 356 -5.40 -10.42 -10.42
CA GLY A 356 -5.10 -9.85 -11.74
C GLY A 356 -4.32 -10.82 -12.64
N ALA A 357 -3.31 -11.51 -12.08
CA ALA A 357 -2.53 -12.53 -12.78
C ALA A 357 -3.37 -13.74 -13.20
N GLY A 358 -4.23 -14.25 -12.31
CA GLY A 358 -5.13 -15.36 -12.63
C GLY A 358 -6.13 -15.02 -13.72
N LEU A 359 -6.71 -13.80 -13.67
CA LEU A 359 -7.56 -13.27 -14.74
C LEU A 359 -6.75 -13.10 -16.03
N GLY A 360 -5.51 -12.57 -15.92
CA GLY A 360 -4.61 -12.40 -17.06
C GLY A 360 -4.26 -13.73 -17.72
N ALA A 361 -4.03 -14.79 -16.96
CA ALA A 361 -3.80 -16.13 -17.49
C ALA A 361 -5.03 -16.68 -18.24
N LEU A 362 -6.24 -16.45 -17.70
CA LEU A 362 -7.48 -16.80 -18.41
C LEU A 362 -7.62 -16.00 -19.72
N MET A 363 -7.33 -14.70 -19.68
CA MET A 363 -7.36 -13.85 -20.88
C MET A 363 -6.30 -14.29 -21.90
N SER A 364 -5.12 -14.71 -21.44
CA SER A 364 -4.07 -15.23 -22.29
C SER A 364 -4.49 -16.51 -23.01
N LEU A 365 -5.12 -17.48 -22.31
CA LEU A 365 -5.67 -18.68 -22.94
C LEU A 365 -6.73 -18.34 -23.99
N MET A 366 -7.61 -17.39 -23.68
CA MET A 366 -8.63 -16.93 -24.62
C MET A 366 -8.00 -16.25 -25.84
N ALA A 367 -7.01 -15.37 -25.63
CA ALA A 367 -6.32 -14.66 -26.70
C ALA A 367 -5.52 -15.62 -27.60
N GLN A 368 -4.87 -16.65 -27.04
CA GLN A 368 -4.21 -17.70 -27.80
C GLN A 368 -5.20 -18.50 -28.66
N ALA A 369 -6.39 -18.81 -28.13
CA ALA A 369 -7.44 -19.46 -28.92
C ALA A 369 -7.95 -18.56 -30.07
N MET A 370 -7.76 -17.24 -29.97
CA MET A 370 -8.08 -16.24 -31.01
C MET A 370 -6.90 -15.94 -31.94
N GLY A 371 -5.74 -16.60 -31.76
CA GLY A 371 -4.57 -16.46 -32.61
C GLY A 371 -3.41 -15.63 -32.06
N MET A 372 -3.43 -15.23 -30.78
CA MET A 372 -2.28 -14.57 -30.13
C MET A 372 -1.10 -15.54 -30.01
N GLU A 373 0.10 -15.06 -30.30
CA GLU A 373 1.33 -15.84 -30.10
C GLU A 373 1.53 -16.22 -28.62
N ALA A 374 1.94 -17.44 -28.35
CA ALA A 374 2.19 -17.93 -26.99
C ALA A 374 3.30 -17.13 -26.27
N ALA A 375 4.27 -16.59 -27.01
CA ALA A 375 5.32 -15.74 -26.48
C ALA A 375 4.80 -14.46 -25.79
N CYS A 376 3.63 -13.94 -26.20
CA CYS A 376 2.98 -12.75 -25.61
C CYS A 376 2.19 -13.06 -24.33
N SER A 377 2.08 -14.33 -23.94
CA SER A 377 1.28 -14.78 -22.81
C SER A 377 1.69 -14.13 -21.49
N ASP A 378 2.97 -14.19 -21.17
CA ASP A 378 3.52 -13.68 -19.92
C ASP A 378 3.34 -12.15 -19.82
N ALA A 379 3.51 -11.43 -20.95
CA ALA A 379 3.27 -10.00 -20.98
C ALA A 379 1.81 -9.66 -20.70
N LEU A 380 0.86 -10.37 -21.30
CA LEU A 380 -0.56 -10.13 -21.07
C LEU A 380 -0.96 -10.40 -19.60
N ILE A 381 -0.39 -11.46 -18.98
CA ILE A 381 -0.61 -11.76 -17.56
C ILE A 381 -0.14 -10.61 -16.68
N VAL A 382 1.10 -10.14 -16.87
CA VAL A 382 1.69 -9.06 -16.08
C VAL A 382 0.96 -7.74 -16.28
N ILE A 383 0.54 -7.43 -17.52
CA ILE A 383 -0.30 -6.25 -17.80
C ILE A 383 -1.63 -6.33 -17.04
N CYS A 384 -2.28 -7.48 -17.01
CA CYS A 384 -3.53 -7.68 -16.28
C CYS A 384 -3.36 -7.52 -14.76
N MET A 385 -2.20 -7.85 -14.20
CA MET A 385 -1.87 -7.54 -12.79
C MET A 385 -1.93 -6.03 -12.54
N ALA A 386 -1.25 -5.24 -13.38
CA ALA A 386 -1.24 -3.78 -13.26
C ALA A 386 -2.64 -3.17 -13.49
N VAL A 387 -3.40 -3.68 -14.45
CA VAL A 387 -4.77 -3.23 -14.77
C VAL A 387 -5.72 -3.46 -13.59
N PHE A 388 -5.74 -4.67 -13.03
CA PHE A 388 -6.60 -4.98 -11.89
C PHE A 388 -6.27 -4.10 -10.68
N PHE A 389 -4.97 -4.00 -10.35
CA PHE A 389 -4.47 -3.16 -9.28
C PHE A 389 -4.89 -1.70 -9.47
N THR A 390 -4.62 -1.13 -10.64
CA THR A 390 -4.96 0.26 -10.96
C THR A 390 -6.44 0.54 -10.89
N THR A 391 -7.28 -0.39 -11.35
CA THR A 391 -8.74 -0.24 -11.29
C THR A 391 -9.24 -0.14 -9.86
N VAL A 392 -8.67 -0.90 -8.93
CA VAL A 392 -9.10 -0.97 -7.52
C VAL A 392 -8.44 0.13 -6.67
N VAL A 393 -7.12 0.27 -6.79
CA VAL A 393 -6.33 1.20 -5.97
C VAL A 393 -6.37 2.63 -6.51
N ARG A 394 -6.52 2.79 -7.83
CA ARG A 394 -6.51 4.07 -8.55
C ARG A 394 -5.12 4.71 -8.60
N ALA A 395 -4.08 3.90 -8.60
CA ALA A 395 -2.67 4.28 -8.66
C ALA A 395 -2.00 3.73 -9.95
N PRO A 396 -2.20 4.37 -11.11
CA PRO A 396 -1.71 3.88 -12.40
C PRO A 396 -0.18 3.89 -12.49
N ILE A 397 0.50 4.91 -12.00
CA ILE A 397 1.98 5.00 -12.06
C ILE A 397 2.59 3.90 -11.19
N THR A 398 2.11 3.77 -9.95
CA THR A 398 2.55 2.71 -9.03
C THR A 398 2.29 1.32 -9.63
N GLY A 399 1.14 1.11 -10.26
CA GLY A 399 0.78 -0.18 -10.88
C GLY A 399 1.73 -0.57 -12.02
N VAL A 400 2.05 0.35 -12.93
CA VAL A 400 2.99 0.09 -14.03
C VAL A 400 4.41 -0.11 -13.48
N LEU A 401 4.92 0.81 -12.67
CA LEU A 401 6.28 0.70 -12.13
C LEU A 401 6.48 -0.59 -11.33
N MET A 402 5.47 -0.97 -10.54
CA MET A 402 5.52 -2.20 -9.75
C MET A 402 5.68 -3.43 -10.64
N THR A 403 4.90 -3.57 -11.69
CA THR A 403 5.01 -4.75 -12.57
C THR A 403 6.32 -4.78 -13.33
N LEU A 404 6.87 -3.63 -13.75
CA LEU A 404 8.18 -3.53 -14.38
C LEU A 404 9.31 -3.94 -13.42
N GLU A 405 9.28 -3.46 -12.17
CA GLU A 405 10.30 -3.79 -11.18
C GLU A 405 10.19 -5.23 -10.68
N LEU A 406 8.97 -5.79 -10.59
CA LEU A 406 8.77 -7.19 -10.17
C LEU A 406 9.33 -8.19 -11.17
N THR A 407 9.32 -7.87 -12.48
CA THR A 407 9.83 -8.71 -13.57
C THR A 407 11.23 -8.30 -14.04
N TRP A 408 11.68 -7.10 -13.70
CA TRP A 408 12.92 -6.47 -14.19
C TRP A 408 13.00 -6.36 -15.72
N ASP A 409 11.85 -6.22 -16.36
CA ASP A 409 11.78 -6.10 -17.82
C ASP A 409 10.92 -4.88 -18.19
N PHE A 410 11.34 -4.16 -19.21
CA PHE A 410 10.68 -2.96 -19.74
C PHE A 410 10.03 -3.20 -21.12
N ALA A 411 10.16 -4.38 -21.69
CA ALA A 411 9.67 -4.68 -23.04
C ALA A 411 8.16 -4.43 -23.20
N PHE A 412 7.37 -4.71 -22.15
CA PHE A 412 5.92 -4.53 -22.14
C PHE A 412 5.44 -3.17 -21.62
N LEU A 413 6.33 -2.18 -21.41
CA LEU A 413 5.97 -0.86 -20.85
C LEU A 413 4.85 -0.19 -21.63
N LEU A 414 4.95 -0.10 -22.96
CA LEU A 414 3.96 0.61 -23.78
C LEU A 414 2.58 -0.08 -23.76
N PRO A 415 2.46 -1.40 -23.99
CA PRO A 415 1.19 -2.08 -23.83
C PRO A 415 0.63 -2.00 -22.39
N ALA A 416 1.50 -2.01 -21.35
CA ALA A 416 1.06 -1.83 -19.97
C ALA A 416 0.46 -0.46 -19.72
N LEU A 417 1.06 0.61 -20.22
CA LEU A 417 0.52 1.97 -20.12
C LEU A 417 -0.88 2.07 -20.75
N ILE A 418 -1.08 1.46 -21.93
CA ILE A 418 -2.37 1.46 -22.62
C ILE A 418 -3.41 0.65 -21.84
N GLY A 419 -3.07 -0.54 -21.38
CA GLY A 419 -3.96 -1.38 -20.59
C GLY A 419 -4.35 -0.71 -19.27
N VAL A 420 -3.39 -0.13 -18.56
CA VAL A 420 -3.60 0.59 -17.29
C VAL A 420 -4.43 1.84 -17.49
N ALA A 421 -4.20 2.61 -18.58
CA ALA A 421 -5.03 3.78 -18.91
C ALA A 421 -6.50 3.38 -19.16
N ALA A 422 -6.73 2.29 -19.90
CA ALA A 422 -8.07 1.75 -20.10
C ALA A 422 -8.72 1.32 -18.77
N GLY A 423 -7.97 0.63 -17.91
CA GLY A 423 -8.44 0.23 -16.58
C GLY A 423 -8.77 1.41 -15.67
N TYR A 424 -7.94 2.44 -15.70
CA TYR A 424 -8.21 3.69 -14.97
C TYR A 424 -9.49 4.37 -15.45
N LEU A 425 -9.70 4.49 -16.76
CA LEU A 425 -10.91 5.08 -17.33
C LEU A 425 -12.17 4.28 -16.98
N ILE A 426 -12.11 2.95 -17.03
CA ILE A 426 -13.25 2.11 -16.64
C ILE A 426 -13.59 2.31 -15.16
N GLY A 427 -12.59 2.31 -14.29
CA GLY A 427 -12.79 2.62 -12.87
C GLY A 427 -13.45 4.00 -12.66
N ASP A 428 -13.11 4.99 -13.48
CA ASP A 428 -13.69 6.34 -13.42
C ASP A 428 -15.16 6.35 -13.85
N VAL A 429 -15.49 5.66 -14.95
CA VAL A 429 -16.88 5.49 -15.42
C VAL A 429 -17.77 4.90 -14.32
N PHE A 430 -17.28 3.90 -13.58
CA PHE A 430 -18.00 3.28 -12.48
C PHE A 430 -17.84 4.02 -11.14
N ARG A 431 -17.20 5.20 -11.13
CA ARG A 431 -16.98 6.03 -9.95
C ARG A 431 -16.29 5.28 -8.80
N VAL A 432 -15.33 4.43 -9.15
CA VAL A 432 -14.48 3.74 -8.16
C VAL A 432 -13.56 4.79 -7.52
N ARG A 433 -13.70 4.97 -6.20
CA ARG A 433 -12.79 5.81 -5.41
C ARG A 433 -11.54 5.00 -5.05
N PRO A 434 -10.36 5.64 -4.83
CA PRO A 434 -9.20 4.94 -4.31
C PRO A 434 -9.58 4.11 -3.07
N VAL A 435 -9.27 2.80 -3.11
CA VAL A 435 -9.78 1.87 -2.09
C VAL A 435 -9.26 2.23 -0.69
N TYR A 436 -8.00 2.66 -0.59
CA TYR A 436 -7.40 3.01 0.70
C TYR A 436 -7.92 4.32 1.26
N ASP A 437 -8.17 5.33 0.43
CA ASP A 437 -8.85 6.57 0.84
C ASP A 437 -10.21 6.28 1.47
N ARG A 438 -11.02 5.47 0.78
CA ARG A 438 -12.35 5.13 1.28
C ARG A 438 -12.28 4.32 2.57
N LEU A 439 -11.29 3.41 2.69
CA LEU A 439 -11.06 2.68 3.93
C LEU A 439 -10.61 3.61 5.06
N LEU A 440 -9.77 4.60 4.75
CA LEU A 440 -9.35 5.63 5.70
C LEU A 440 -10.55 6.47 6.17
N ASP A 441 -11.36 6.99 5.24
CA ASP A 441 -12.56 7.77 5.56
C ASP A 441 -13.51 7.00 6.50
N GLU A 442 -13.75 5.70 6.20
CA GLU A 442 -14.59 4.84 7.03
C GLU A 442 -13.98 4.56 8.40
N MET A 443 -12.64 4.42 8.50
CA MET A 443 -11.94 4.26 9.78
C MET A 443 -12.04 5.53 10.62
N LEU A 444 -11.76 6.67 10.01
CA LEU A 444 -11.87 7.97 10.67
C LEU A 444 -13.30 8.24 11.16
N ALA A 445 -14.32 7.80 10.44
CA ALA A 445 -15.72 7.91 10.87
C ALA A 445 -16.09 6.94 12.02
N GLU A 446 -15.43 5.77 12.12
CA GLU A 446 -15.69 4.77 13.15
C GLU A 446 -15.02 5.09 14.48
N ASP A 447 -13.84 5.75 14.48
CA ASP A 447 -13.08 6.09 15.69
C ASP A 447 -13.73 7.20 16.55
N GLY A 448 -14.90 7.72 16.11
CA GLY A 448 -15.81 8.54 16.94
C GLY A 448 -15.30 9.94 17.32
N GLY A 449 -14.11 10.31 16.91
CA GLY A 449 -13.63 11.68 17.02
C GLY A 449 -14.40 12.53 16.01
N GLN A 450 -15.45 13.22 16.46
CA GLN A 450 -16.07 14.22 15.61
C GLN A 450 -15.00 15.24 15.24
N ALA A 451 -14.77 15.41 13.92
CA ALA A 451 -13.96 16.50 13.45
C ALA A 451 -14.64 17.80 13.89
N GLU A 452 -13.93 18.62 14.64
CA GLU A 452 -14.41 19.93 15.04
C GLU A 452 -14.05 20.95 13.97
N ASN A 453 -15.00 21.85 13.69
CA ASN A 453 -14.71 22.97 12.82
C ASN A 453 -13.61 23.82 13.46
N PHE A 454 -12.54 24.00 12.73
CA PHE A 454 -11.39 24.77 13.15
C PHE A 454 -11.29 26.04 12.30
N ALA A 455 -11.19 27.17 12.95
CA ALA A 455 -10.86 28.44 12.30
C ALA A 455 -9.86 29.18 13.19
N ALA A 456 -8.69 29.51 12.65
CA ALA A 456 -7.69 30.26 13.39
C ALA A 456 -6.88 31.15 12.46
N ARG A 457 -6.29 32.19 13.04
CA ARG A 457 -5.43 33.15 12.33
C ARG A 457 -3.98 32.89 12.73
N PHE A 458 -3.08 32.86 11.75
CA PHE A 458 -1.66 32.60 11.93
C PHE A 458 -0.83 33.68 11.28
N ALA A 459 0.18 34.22 11.96
CA ALA A 459 1.14 35.12 11.35
C ALA A 459 2.32 34.35 10.78
N VAL A 460 2.61 34.54 9.49
CA VAL A 460 3.77 33.94 8.82
C VAL A 460 5.05 34.49 9.41
N ARG A 461 5.80 33.64 10.11
CA ARG A 461 7.10 34.05 10.70
C ARG A 461 8.20 34.06 9.64
N VAL A 462 9.18 34.93 9.82
CA VAL A 462 10.34 35.11 8.91
C VAL A 462 11.08 33.80 8.61
N HIS A 463 11.08 32.88 9.58
CA HIS A 463 11.80 31.60 9.50
C HIS A 463 10.86 30.41 9.42
N SER A 464 9.58 30.61 9.17
CA SER A 464 8.62 29.53 8.97
C SER A 464 8.83 28.88 7.62
N GLN A 465 8.37 27.64 7.50
CA GLN A 465 8.47 26.89 6.23
C GLN A 465 7.61 27.53 5.12
N ALA A 466 6.51 28.16 5.49
CA ALA A 466 5.61 28.84 4.57
C ALA A 466 6.23 30.12 3.98
N ALA A 467 7.18 30.76 4.67
CA ALA A 467 7.74 32.04 4.27
C ALA A 467 8.51 31.96 2.94
N GLY A 468 8.08 32.74 1.95
CA GLY A 468 8.69 32.82 0.63
C GLY A 468 8.38 31.65 -0.30
N ARG A 469 7.37 30.84 0.02
CA ARG A 469 6.87 29.73 -0.81
C ARG A 469 5.47 30.03 -1.35
N ALA A 470 5.16 29.48 -2.52
CA ALA A 470 3.80 29.48 -3.01
C ALA A 470 2.93 28.54 -2.16
N LEU A 471 1.66 28.89 -2.00
CA LEU A 471 0.72 28.14 -1.16
C LEU A 471 0.65 26.65 -1.56
N ARG A 472 0.73 26.34 -2.85
CA ARG A 472 0.73 24.96 -3.38
C ARG A 472 1.97 24.16 -2.98
N ASP A 473 3.09 24.83 -2.68
CA ASP A 473 4.37 24.20 -2.33
C ASP A 473 4.50 23.96 -0.81
N VAL A 474 3.49 24.38 -0.04
CA VAL A 474 3.42 24.17 1.41
C VAL A 474 2.54 22.96 1.70
N LEU A 475 3.09 21.96 2.42
CA LEU A 475 2.41 20.70 2.70
C LEU A 475 1.46 20.83 3.90
N PHE A 476 0.37 21.59 3.74
CA PHE A 476 -0.67 21.69 4.78
C PHE A 476 -1.29 20.32 5.12
N PRO A 477 -1.84 20.12 6.34
CA PRO A 477 -2.70 18.98 6.64
C PRO A 477 -3.87 18.88 5.65
N ALA A 478 -4.39 17.65 5.41
CA ALA A 478 -5.30 17.41 4.29
C ALA A 478 -6.62 18.17 4.38
N ASP A 479 -7.20 18.28 5.58
CA ASP A 479 -8.53 18.87 5.79
C ASP A 479 -8.47 20.35 6.18
N VAL A 480 -7.36 21.02 5.88
CA VAL A 480 -7.11 22.42 6.24
C VAL A 480 -6.89 23.25 4.98
N ARG A 481 -7.52 24.43 4.92
CA ARG A 481 -7.43 25.38 3.82
C ARG A 481 -7.09 26.77 4.33
N VAL A 482 -6.28 27.50 3.56
CA VAL A 482 -6.08 28.93 3.76
C VAL A 482 -7.16 29.68 2.98
N THR A 483 -8.11 30.27 3.69
CA THR A 483 -9.27 30.94 3.07
C THR A 483 -9.04 32.41 2.81
N ARG A 484 -8.12 33.05 3.57
CA ARG A 484 -7.80 34.47 3.43
C ARG A 484 -6.36 34.76 3.78
N VAL A 485 -5.78 35.70 3.09
CA VAL A 485 -4.46 36.30 3.38
C VAL A 485 -4.63 37.80 3.60
N GLU A 486 -4.11 38.28 4.73
CA GLU A 486 -4.02 39.71 5.05
C GLU A 486 -2.55 40.13 4.94
N ARG A 487 -2.25 41.07 4.04
CA ARG A 487 -0.91 41.61 3.81
C ARG A 487 -0.93 43.13 3.96
N GLY A 488 -0.54 43.61 5.14
CA GLY A 488 -0.76 45.02 5.52
C GLY A 488 -2.25 45.33 5.53
N GLU A 489 -2.69 46.31 4.77
CA GLU A 489 -4.11 46.68 4.65
C GLU A 489 -4.90 45.91 3.60
N ARG A 490 -4.21 45.09 2.79
CA ARG A 490 -4.85 44.31 1.71
C ARG A 490 -5.33 42.97 2.24
N ARG A 491 -6.60 42.63 1.97
CA ARG A 491 -7.21 41.33 2.23
C ARG A 491 -7.63 40.68 0.92
N PHE A 492 -7.20 39.44 0.69
CA PHE A 492 -7.53 38.75 -0.55
C PHE A 492 -7.66 37.22 -0.32
N ILE A 493 -8.36 36.55 -1.23
CA ILE A 493 -8.45 35.10 -1.27
C ILE A 493 -7.22 34.58 -2.02
N PRO A 494 -6.39 33.73 -1.41
CA PRO A 494 -5.21 33.22 -2.08
C PRO A 494 -5.56 32.14 -3.10
N ASP A 495 -4.71 32.04 -4.11
CA ASP A 495 -4.64 30.88 -5.01
C ASP A 495 -3.38 30.03 -4.74
N GLY A 496 -3.24 28.91 -5.44
CA GLY A 496 -2.07 28.04 -5.28
C GLY A 496 -0.73 28.71 -5.60
N ASN A 497 -0.70 29.75 -6.43
CA ASN A 497 0.51 30.48 -6.81
C ASN A 497 0.84 31.64 -5.84
N THR A 498 -0.05 31.94 -4.92
CA THR A 498 0.16 33.03 -3.94
C THR A 498 1.38 32.72 -3.09
N VAL A 499 2.42 33.54 -3.23
CA VAL A 499 3.64 33.46 -2.41
C VAL A 499 3.36 34.07 -1.04
N LEU A 500 3.55 33.29 0.03
CA LEU A 500 3.38 33.72 1.41
C LEU A 500 4.61 34.52 1.86
N LEU A 501 4.40 35.73 2.35
CA LEU A 501 5.48 36.62 2.81
C LEU A 501 5.51 36.67 4.34
N PRO A 502 6.69 36.85 4.96
CA PRO A 502 6.77 37.11 6.38
C PRO A 502 5.90 38.29 6.79
N GLY A 503 5.10 38.16 7.83
CA GLY A 503 4.15 39.15 8.29
C GLY A 503 2.75 39.04 7.67
N ASP A 504 2.53 38.15 6.67
CA ASP A 504 1.17 37.83 6.23
C ASP A 504 0.38 37.17 7.36
N ILE A 505 -0.88 37.54 7.53
CA ILE A 505 -1.81 36.88 8.43
C ILE A 505 -2.69 35.97 7.59
N LEU A 506 -2.62 34.66 7.88
CA LEU A 506 -3.39 33.63 7.20
C LEU A 506 -4.61 33.27 8.04
N THR A 507 -5.81 33.36 7.47
CA THR A 507 -7.00 32.71 8.06
C THR A 507 -7.02 31.27 7.53
N VAL A 508 -6.97 30.33 8.46
CA VAL A 508 -6.91 28.89 8.19
C VAL A 508 -8.17 28.27 8.74
N GLU A 509 -8.91 27.59 7.87
CA GLU A 509 -10.17 26.94 8.21
C GLU A 509 -10.13 25.48 7.77
N GLY A 510 -10.87 24.63 8.46
CA GLY A 510 -10.96 23.22 8.12
C GLY A 510 -11.60 22.39 9.25
N GLU A 511 -11.49 21.10 9.13
CA GLU A 511 -11.90 20.16 10.15
C GLU A 511 -10.66 19.58 10.83
N MET A 512 -10.61 19.67 12.16
CA MET A 512 -9.53 19.09 12.94
C MET A 512 -10.06 18.03 13.90
N ARG A 513 -9.30 16.96 14.03
CA ARG A 513 -9.56 15.92 15.03
C ARG A 513 -8.66 16.14 16.25
N PRO A 514 -9.15 15.86 17.48
CA PRO A 514 -8.36 16.04 18.71
C PRO A 514 -7.04 15.26 18.71
N ASP A 515 -7.03 14.09 18.07
CA ASP A 515 -5.88 13.17 17.97
C ASP A 515 -5.01 13.40 16.73
N SER A 516 -5.25 14.45 15.94
CA SER A 516 -4.43 14.80 14.79
C SER A 516 -3.20 15.63 15.17
N ASP A 517 -2.14 15.53 14.38
CA ASP A 517 -0.97 16.43 14.51
C ASP A 517 -1.19 17.80 13.83
N ALA A 518 -2.38 18.08 13.31
CA ALA A 518 -2.66 19.23 12.46
C ALA A 518 -2.34 20.57 13.11
N SER A 519 -2.72 20.78 14.37
CA SER A 519 -2.43 22.03 15.10
C SER A 519 -0.94 22.25 15.30
N ALA A 520 -0.20 21.20 15.69
CA ALA A 520 1.26 21.26 15.84
C ALA A 520 1.95 21.54 14.50
N LEU A 521 1.50 20.88 13.42
CA LEU A 521 2.00 21.11 12.06
C LEU A 521 1.77 22.54 11.60
N LEU A 522 0.57 23.10 11.77
CA LEU A 522 0.27 24.49 11.40
C LEU A 522 1.14 25.47 12.17
N SER A 523 1.27 25.27 13.47
CA SER A 523 2.10 26.14 14.33
C SER A 523 3.58 26.12 13.92
N GLU A 524 4.08 24.96 13.50
CA GLU A 524 5.47 24.81 13.02
C GLU A 524 5.65 25.41 11.63
N MET A 525 4.70 25.19 10.72
CA MET A 525 4.79 25.60 9.32
C MET A 525 4.59 27.10 9.13
N ILE A 526 3.75 27.74 9.90
CA ILE A 526 3.36 29.14 9.76
C ILE A 526 3.89 29.95 10.95
N GLY A 527 3.52 29.58 12.17
CA GLY A 527 3.73 30.26 13.43
C GLY A 527 2.61 29.92 14.41
N PRO A 528 2.67 30.33 15.67
CA PRO A 528 1.59 30.09 16.62
C PRO A 528 0.30 30.80 16.17
N PRO A 529 -0.87 30.27 16.55
CA PRO A 529 -2.12 30.98 16.33
C PRO A 529 -2.10 32.34 17.01
N LEU A 530 -2.71 33.30 16.37
CA LEU A 530 -2.96 34.62 16.99
C LEU A 530 -4.15 34.45 17.94
N GLU A 531 -3.98 34.86 19.19
CA GLU A 531 -5.10 34.98 20.12
C GLU A 531 -6.06 36.05 19.58
N GLU A 532 -7.38 35.77 19.61
CA GLU A 532 -8.43 36.71 19.22
C GLU A 532 -8.52 37.92 20.15
#